data_cc6fe3921be45082d1337c3f325c32fa
#
_entry.id   cc6fe3921be45082d1337c3f325c32fa
#
_cell.length_a   1.000
_cell.length_b   1.000
_cell.length_c   1.000
_cell.angle_alpha   90.00
_cell.angle_beta   90.00
_cell.angle_gamma   90.00
#
_symmetry.space_group_name_H-M   'P 1'
#
loop_
_entity.id
_entity.type
_entity.pdbx_description
1 polymer ?
#
loop_
_entity_poly.entity_id
_entity_poly.type
_entity_poly.pdbx_seq_one_letter_code
_entity_poly.pdbx_strand_id
1 'polypeptide(L)' 'MNVVLVVVLSSVISAVIGVFGLLVAQRERRRGSAWWAWLLPGAFGVLLLVVGLLRLVWVI' A
#
# COMPACT_ATOMS: atom_id res chain seq x y z
N MET A 1 -19.61 -6.32 17.67
CA MET A 1 -18.44 -5.86 16.92
C MET A 1 -18.90 -5.19 15.65
N ASN A 2 -18.45 -3.98 15.38
CA ASN A 2 -18.90 -3.22 14.21
C ASN A 2 -18.05 -3.60 13.01
N VAL A 3 -18.66 -4.27 12.03
CA VAL A 3 -17.99 -4.73 10.81
C VAL A 3 -17.43 -3.54 10.03
N VAL A 4 -18.15 -2.42 10.01
CA VAL A 4 -17.70 -1.20 9.33
C VAL A 4 -16.39 -0.69 9.94
N LEU A 5 -16.29 -0.70 11.26
CA LEU A 5 -15.09 -0.25 11.95
C LEU A 5 -13.89 -1.13 11.59
N VAL A 6 -14.08 -2.45 11.57
CA VAL A 6 -13.02 -3.41 11.21
C VAL A 6 -12.53 -3.18 9.78
N VAL A 7 -13.47 -2.97 8.85
CA VAL A 7 -13.12 -2.73 7.44
C VAL A 7 -12.37 -1.41 7.28
N VAL A 8 -12.80 -0.36 7.96
CA VAL A 8 -12.14 0.96 7.90
C VAL A 8 -10.72 0.87 8.47
N LEU A 9 -10.56 0.23 9.63
CA LEU A 9 -9.25 0.04 10.23
C LEU A 9 -8.32 -0.77 9.33
N SER A 10 -8.84 -1.85 8.77
CA SER A 10 -8.08 -2.69 7.84
C SER A 10 -7.63 -1.89 6.61
N SER A 11 -8.51 -1.06 6.06
CA SER A 11 -8.21 -0.21 4.90
C SER A 11 -7.12 0.81 5.22
N VAL A 12 -7.20 1.44 6.38
CA VAL A 12 -6.19 2.42 6.83
C VAL A 12 -4.83 1.75 7.00
N ILE A 13 -4.79 0.59 7.63
CA ILE A 13 -3.54 -0.16 7.82
C ILE A 13 -2.94 -0.54 6.47
N SER A 14 -3.77 -1.04 5.56
CA SER A 14 -3.34 -1.40 4.21
C SER A 14 -2.77 -0.20 3.45
N ALA A 15 -3.42 0.95 3.55
CA ALA A 15 -2.96 2.19 2.91
C ALA A 15 -1.60 2.64 3.48
N VAL A 16 -1.44 2.57 4.80
CA VAL A 16 -0.18 2.94 5.47
C VAL A 16 0.95 2.03 5.01
N ILE A 17 0.71 0.73 4.97
CA ILE A 17 1.71 -0.23 4.51
C ILE A 17 2.04 0.02 3.03
N GLY A 18 1.03 0.34 2.23
CA GLY A 18 1.22 0.66 0.81
C GLY A 18 2.11 1.88 0.61
N VAL A 19 1.85 2.95 1.36
CA VAL A 19 2.68 4.16 1.33
C VAL A 19 4.11 3.85 1.76
N PHE A 20 4.26 3.03 2.78
CA PHE A 20 5.58 2.61 3.25
C PHE A 20 6.36 1.86 2.16
N GLY A 21 5.68 0.96 1.47
CA GLY A 21 6.27 0.23 0.34
C GLY A 21 6.71 1.16 -0.78
N LEU A 22 5.91 2.19 -1.09
CA LEU A 22 6.26 3.18 -2.09
C LEU A 22 7.49 4.00 -1.67
N LEU A 23 7.58 4.37 -0.40
CA LEU A 23 8.73 5.10 0.12
C LEU A 23 10.01 4.27 0.02
N VAL A 24 9.92 2.98 0.34
CA VAL A 24 11.04 2.05 0.21
C VAL A 24 11.45 1.93 -1.26
N ALA A 25 10.49 1.84 -2.16
CA ALA A 25 10.74 1.77 -3.60
C ALA A 25 11.48 3.01 -4.10
N GLN A 26 11.07 4.20 -3.68
CA GLN A 26 11.74 5.45 -4.04
C GLN A 26 13.18 5.48 -3.51
N ARG A 27 13.37 5.00 -2.30
CA ARG A 27 14.71 4.94 -1.68
C ARG A 27 15.64 4.04 -2.47
N GLU A 28 15.17 2.88 -2.88
CA GLU A 28 15.94 1.95 -3.70
C GLU A 28 16.25 2.52 -5.08
N ARG A 29 15.30 3.25 -5.67
CA ARG A 29 15.49 3.92 -6.95
C ARG A 29 16.60 4.95 -6.87
N ARG A 30 16.66 5.73 -5.81
CA ARG A 30 17.71 6.76 -5.60
C ARG A 30 19.08 6.14 -5.39
N ARG A 31 19.12 4.94 -4.85
CA ARG A 31 20.39 4.22 -4.61
C ARG A 31 21.03 3.72 -5.89
N GLY A 32 20.34 3.75 -7.00
CA GLY A 32 20.83 3.22 -8.25
C GLY A 32 20.78 1.70 -8.34
N SER A 33 19.91 1.08 -7.55
CA SER A 33 19.69 -0.35 -7.58
C SER A 33 19.09 -0.81 -8.91
N ALA A 34 19.18 -2.12 -9.19
CA ALA A 34 18.56 -2.71 -10.37
C ALA A 34 17.08 -2.35 -10.42
N TRP A 35 16.55 -2.15 -11.64
CA TRP A 35 15.19 -1.71 -11.84
C TRP A 35 14.14 -2.62 -11.18
N TRP A 36 14.41 -3.90 -11.10
CA TRP A 36 13.49 -4.86 -10.48
C TRP A 36 13.50 -4.76 -8.94
N ALA A 37 14.60 -4.27 -8.36
CA ALA A 37 14.72 -4.15 -6.90
C ALA A 37 13.77 -3.11 -6.31
N TRP A 38 13.50 -2.02 -7.02
CA TRP A 38 12.53 -1.02 -6.58
C TRP A 38 11.12 -1.33 -7.09
N LEU A 39 11.02 -2.11 -8.16
CA LEU A 39 9.74 -2.48 -8.75
C LEU A 39 8.93 -3.39 -7.83
N LEU A 40 9.58 -4.35 -7.17
CA LEU A 40 8.91 -5.29 -6.27
C LEU A 40 8.20 -4.58 -5.10
N PRO A 41 8.91 -3.79 -4.26
CA PRO A 41 8.23 -3.08 -3.18
C PRO A 41 7.25 -2.02 -3.68
N GLY A 42 7.56 -1.38 -4.80
CA GLY A 42 6.68 -0.40 -5.41
C GLY A 42 5.37 -1.01 -5.86
N ALA A 43 5.43 -2.13 -6.58
CA ALA A 43 4.24 -2.84 -7.03
C ALA A 43 3.40 -3.33 -5.85
N PHE A 44 4.05 -3.87 -4.82
CA PHE A 44 3.38 -4.33 -3.62
C PHE A 44 2.68 -3.18 -2.90
N GLY A 45 3.36 -2.04 -2.77
CA GLY A 45 2.80 -0.85 -2.15
C GLY A 45 1.59 -0.31 -2.91
N VAL A 46 1.68 -0.21 -4.23
CA VAL A 46 0.57 0.25 -5.08
C VAL A 46 -0.62 -0.70 -4.95
N LEU A 47 -0.36 -2.01 -4.99
CA LEU A 47 -1.41 -3.02 -4.88
C LEU A 47 -2.15 -2.90 -3.55
N LEU A 48 -1.42 -2.78 -2.44
CA LEU A 48 -2.01 -2.62 -1.11
C LEU A 48 -2.82 -1.32 -1.01
N LEU A 49 -2.31 -0.25 -1.58
CA LEU A 49 -2.97 1.05 -1.57
C LEU A 49 -4.28 1.00 -2.35
N VAL A 50 -4.26 0.40 -3.53
CA VAL A 50 -5.46 0.23 -4.36
C VAL A 50 -6.49 -0.64 -3.66
N VAL A 51 -6.07 -1.75 -3.08
CA VAL A 51 -6.96 -2.65 -2.34
C VAL A 51 -7.58 -1.93 -1.14
N GLY A 52 -6.78 -1.17 -0.41
CA GLY A 52 -7.28 -0.39 0.72
C GLY A 52 -8.33 0.64 0.31
N LEU A 53 -8.07 1.38 -0.77
CA LEU A 53 -8.99 2.36 -1.30
C LEU A 53 -10.29 1.72 -1.83
N LEU A 54 -10.16 0.60 -2.53
CA LEU A 54 -11.32 -0.13 -3.05
C LEU A 54 -12.21 -0.63 -1.92
N ARG A 55 -11.63 -1.13 -0.84
CA ARG A 55 -12.39 -1.56 0.33
C ARG A 55 -13.14 -0.41 0.96
N LEU A 56 -12.50 0.74 1.05
CA LEU A 56 -13.10 1.93 1.64
C LEU A 56 -14.31 2.39 0.81
N VAL A 57 -14.16 2.43 -0.52
CA VAL A 57 -15.24 2.78 -1.45
C VAL A 57 -16.35 1.74 -1.41
N TRP A 58 -16.00 0.47 -1.27
CA TRP A 58 -16.97 -0.61 -1.19
C TRP A 58 -17.88 -0.49 0.04
N VAL A 59 -17.34 -0.03 1.15
CA VAL A 59 -18.10 0.17 2.39
C VAL A 59 -19.02 1.38 2.29
N ILE A 60 -18.60 2.40 1.56
CA ILE A 60 -19.40 3.60 1.35
C ILE A 60 -20.48 3.33 0.30
#